data_d7a3d2439567541e8feadd49e4ce82c7
#
_entry.id   d7a3d2439567541e8feadd49e4ce82c7
#
_cell.length_a   1.000
_cell.length_b   1.000
_cell.length_c   1.000
_cell.angle_alpha   90.00
_cell.angle_beta   90.00
_cell.angle_gamma   90.00
#
_symmetry.space_group_name_H-M   'P 1'
#
loop_
_entity.id
_entity.type
_entity.pdbx_description
1 polymer ?
#
loop_
_entity_poly.entity_id
_entity_poly.type
_entity_poly.pdbx_seq_one_letter_code
_entity_poly.pdbx_strand_id
1 'polypeptide(L)'
;MKGYLLKRPIPEEMRLKLASISQQDGDYLADHLQGALPAISLVSHTSLLSAIANDTAADMVYAQQVYAYGREGDVLIGLSTSGNSRNVIYATHVARAMGLHTVGLSGPTGGALKPLCDICICVPGESTPVIQERHLPVFHVLCAMLEEEFFA
;
A
#
# COMPACT_ATOMS: atom_id res chain seq x y z
N MET A 1 14.34 8.27 8.84
CA MET A 1 14.86 7.58 10.02
C MET A 1 15.98 6.67 9.59
N LYS A 2 17.22 7.02 9.92
CA LYS A 2 18.39 6.20 9.61
C LYS A 2 18.45 5.12 10.68
N GLY A 3 18.17 3.89 10.37
CA GLY A 3 18.31 2.81 11.33
C GLY A 3 17.29 1.68 11.22
N TYR A 4 16.27 1.85 10.43
CA TYR A 4 15.24 0.82 10.26
C TYR A 4 15.26 0.13 8.90
N LEU A 5 16.07 0.59 7.96
CA LEU A 5 16.40 -0.19 6.77
C LEU A 5 17.53 -1.17 7.15
N LEU A 6 17.16 -2.24 7.80
CA LEU A 6 18.04 -3.39 7.93
C LEU A 6 18.34 -3.89 6.52
N LYS A 7 19.64 -4.09 6.21
CA LYS A 7 19.99 -4.76 4.96
C LYS A 7 19.37 -6.16 4.99
N ARG A 8 18.42 -6.39 4.10
CA ARG A 8 17.78 -7.69 3.89
C ARG A 8 18.34 -8.27 2.61
N PRO A 9 19.35 -9.14 2.65
CA PRO A 9 19.97 -9.68 1.44
C PRO A 9 18.89 -10.40 0.60
N ILE A 10 19.08 -10.37 -0.72
CA ILE A 10 18.27 -11.16 -1.62
C ILE A 10 18.60 -12.66 -1.44
N PRO A 11 17.66 -13.57 -1.76
CA PRO A 11 17.91 -15.02 -1.70
C PRO A 11 19.10 -15.44 -2.55
N GLU A 12 19.85 -16.44 -2.06
CA GLU A 12 21.05 -16.96 -2.76
C GLU A 12 20.74 -17.42 -4.21
N GLU A 13 19.57 -18.01 -4.42
CA GLU A 13 19.11 -18.38 -5.76
C GLU A 13 19.08 -17.19 -6.72
N MET A 14 18.63 -16.02 -6.27
CA MET A 14 18.60 -14.80 -7.07
C MET A 14 20.01 -14.27 -7.30
N ARG A 15 20.90 -14.35 -6.32
CA ARG A 15 22.33 -14.01 -6.47
C ARG A 15 22.97 -14.82 -7.58
N LEU A 16 22.79 -16.13 -7.56
CA LEU A 16 23.31 -17.02 -8.59
C LEU A 16 22.75 -16.74 -9.98
N LYS A 17 21.45 -16.42 -10.06
CA LYS A 17 20.82 -16.01 -11.33
C LYS A 17 21.44 -14.73 -11.88
N LEU A 18 21.65 -13.72 -11.05
CA LEU A 18 22.28 -12.46 -11.45
C LEU A 18 23.71 -12.68 -11.95
N ALA A 19 24.51 -13.49 -11.24
CA ALA A 19 25.86 -13.84 -11.66
C ALA A 19 25.88 -14.59 -13.00
N SER A 20 24.88 -15.42 -13.29
CA SER A 20 24.76 -16.14 -14.57
C SER A 20 24.38 -15.23 -15.75
N ILE A 21 23.70 -14.11 -15.48
CA ILE A 21 23.30 -13.14 -16.51
C ILE A 21 24.43 -12.14 -16.79
N SER A 22 25.11 -11.67 -15.77
CA SER A 22 26.25 -10.75 -15.90
C SER A 22 27.34 -11.14 -14.91
N GLN A 23 28.45 -11.63 -15.44
CA GLN A 23 29.63 -11.98 -14.64
C GLN A 23 30.28 -10.73 -14.03
N GLN A 24 30.15 -9.58 -14.68
CA GLN A 24 30.74 -8.32 -14.23
C GLN A 24 29.88 -7.63 -13.16
N ASP A 25 28.57 -7.60 -13.36
CA ASP A 25 27.66 -6.79 -12.55
C ASP A 25 26.85 -7.62 -11.55
N GLY A 26 26.83 -8.95 -11.69
CA GLY A 26 25.97 -9.83 -10.91
C GLY A 26 26.19 -9.72 -9.42
N ASP A 27 27.44 -9.72 -8.97
CA ASP A 27 27.79 -9.56 -7.56
C ASP A 27 27.41 -8.15 -7.03
N TYR A 28 27.71 -7.12 -7.82
CA TYR A 28 27.35 -5.75 -7.46
C TYR A 28 25.84 -5.59 -7.31
N LEU A 29 25.05 -6.11 -8.24
CA LEU A 29 23.59 -6.08 -8.18
C LEU A 29 23.09 -6.86 -6.94
N ALA A 30 23.62 -8.04 -6.71
CA ALA A 30 23.23 -8.85 -5.56
C ALA A 30 23.54 -8.21 -4.21
N ASP A 31 24.66 -7.49 -4.12
CA ASP A 31 25.07 -6.80 -2.89
C ASP A 31 24.27 -5.50 -2.62
N HIS A 32 23.67 -4.92 -3.67
CA HIS A 32 22.91 -3.66 -3.56
C HIS A 32 21.40 -3.85 -3.61
N LEU A 33 20.90 -4.97 -4.12
CA LEU A 33 19.50 -5.33 -4.02
C LEU A 33 19.15 -5.78 -2.61
N GLN A 34 17.90 -5.53 -2.22
CA GLN A 34 17.38 -5.96 -0.93
C GLN A 34 16.06 -6.69 -1.12
N GLY A 35 15.73 -7.58 -0.20
CA GLY A 35 14.40 -8.16 -0.09
C GLY A 35 13.34 -7.05 -0.05
N ALA A 36 12.30 -7.20 -0.83
CA ALA A 36 11.25 -6.20 -0.95
C ALA A 36 9.87 -6.85 -1.03
N LEU A 37 8.88 -6.18 -0.49
CA LEU A 37 7.47 -6.49 -0.69
C LEU A 37 6.92 -5.58 -1.80
N PRO A 38 6.15 -6.12 -2.76
CA PRO A 38 5.51 -5.29 -3.77
C PRO A 38 4.46 -4.40 -3.11
N ALA A 39 4.58 -3.08 -3.31
CA ALA A 39 3.60 -2.11 -2.86
C ALA A 39 3.41 -1.02 -3.92
N ILE A 40 2.17 -0.74 -4.28
CA ILE A 40 1.81 0.24 -5.31
C ILE A 40 1.02 1.37 -4.67
N SER A 41 1.54 2.60 -4.79
CA SER A 41 0.81 3.79 -4.38
C SER A 41 -0.14 4.23 -5.50
N LEU A 42 -1.45 4.13 -5.28
CA LEU A 42 -2.46 4.50 -6.27
C LEU A 42 -2.58 6.01 -6.50
N VAL A 43 -1.88 6.82 -5.70
CA VAL A 43 -1.82 8.29 -5.88
C VAL A 43 -0.61 8.75 -6.70
N SER A 44 0.31 7.86 -7.08
CA SER A 44 1.58 8.23 -7.71
C SER A 44 1.49 8.36 -9.24
N HIS A 45 0.51 7.77 -9.88
CA HIS A 45 0.35 7.79 -11.34
C HIS A 45 -0.49 8.99 -11.79
N THR A 46 0.10 10.18 -11.77
CA THR A 46 -0.60 11.45 -12.05
C THR A 46 -1.29 11.47 -13.41
N SER A 47 -0.64 10.97 -14.47
CA SER A 47 -1.24 10.90 -15.81
C SER A 47 -2.46 9.97 -15.85
N LEU A 48 -2.38 8.81 -15.18
CA LEU A 48 -3.47 7.85 -15.10
C LEU A 48 -4.64 8.41 -14.29
N LEU A 49 -4.36 9.05 -13.15
CA LEU A 49 -5.38 9.74 -12.34
C LEU A 49 -6.12 10.80 -13.16
N SER A 50 -5.38 11.62 -13.92
CA SER A 50 -5.95 12.65 -14.78
C SER A 50 -6.81 12.06 -15.89
N ALA A 51 -6.34 11.02 -16.58
CA ALA A 51 -7.10 10.36 -17.64
C ALA A 51 -8.41 9.77 -17.10
N ILE A 52 -8.36 8.99 -16.00
CA ILE A 52 -9.56 8.41 -15.42
C ILE A 52 -10.54 9.49 -14.97
N ALA A 53 -10.05 10.56 -14.33
CA ALA A 53 -10.90 11.65 -13.85
C ALA A 53 -11.62 12.39 -14.99
N ASN A 54 -10.95 12.57 -16.14
CA ASN A 54 -11.51 13.26 -17.31
C ASN A 54 -12.42 12.37 -18.16
N ASP A 55 -11.99 11.13 -18.39
CA ASP A 55 -12.61 10.26 -19.39
C ASP A 55 -13.70 9.34 -18.79
N THR A 56 -13.68 9.16 -17.45
CA THR A 56 -14.62 8.30 -16.75
C THR A 56 -15.35 9.08 -15.65
N ALA A 57 -14.74 9.13 -14.45
CA ALA A 57 -15.26 9.88 -13.31
C ALA A 57 -14.16 10.09 -12.26
N ALA A 58 -14.14 11.27 -11.63
CA ALA A 58 -13.10 11.60 -10.64
C ALA A 58 -13.11 10.72 -9.39
N ASP A 59 -14.24 10.15 -9.02
CA ASP A 59 -14.36 9.24 -7.88
C ASP A 59 -13.98 7.77 -8.22
N MET A 60 -13.68 7.46 -9.49
CA MET A 60 -13.24 6.14 -9.95
C MET A 60 -11.72 5.98 -10.01
N VAL A 61 -10.96 7.03 -9.73
CA VAL A 61 -9.49 7.06 -9.92
C VAL A 61 -8.74 5.93 -9.21
N TYR A 62 -9.18 5.51 -8.05
CA TYR A 62 -8.56 4.39 -7.32
C TYR A 62 -9.22 3.05 -7.66
N ALA A 63 -10.54 3.03 -7.81
CA ALA A 63 -11.28 1.83 -8.15
C ALA A 63 -10.79 1.20 -9.47
N GLN A 64 -10.55 2.03 -10.49
CA GLN A 64 -10.01 1.58 -11.77
C GLN A 64 -8.61 0.98 -11.64
N GLN A 65 -7.77 1.56 -10.79
CA GLN A 65 -6.42 1.04 -10.55
C GLN A 65 -6.45 -0.26 -9.74
N VAL A 66 -7.33 -0.37 -8.74
CA VAL A 66 -7.54 -1.64 -8.02
C VAL A 66 -7.98 -2.72 -8.98
N TYR A 67 -8.92 -2.44 -9.88
CA TYR A 67 -9.37 -3.40 -10.89
C TYR A 67 -8.25 -3.85 -11.83
N ALA A 68 -7.33 -2.94 -12.19
CA ALA A 68 -6.23 -3.25 -13.10
C ALA A 68 -5.09 -4.05 -12.43
N TYR A 69 -4.71 -3.69 -11.21
CA TYR A 69 -3.53 -4.23 -10.54
C TYR A 69 -3.84 -5.34 -9.54
N GLY A 70 -4.99 -5.27 -8.87
CA GLY A 70 -5.35 -6.18 -7.80
C GLY A 70 -5.47 -7.64 -8.25
N ARG A 71 -5.08 -8.53 -7.38
CA ARG A 71 -5.26 -9.98 -7.51
C ARG A 71 -5.91 -10.52 -6.24
N GLU A 72 -6.60 -11.63 -6.35
CA GLU A 72 -7.14 -12.33 -5.20
C GLU A 72 -6.04 -12.59 -4.16
N GLY A 73 -6.33 -12.28 -2.90
CA GLY A 73 -5.36 -12.40 -1.79
C GLY A 73 -4.46 -11.19 -1.58
N ASP A 74 -4.43 -10.22 -2.49
CA ASP A 74 -3.73 -8.95 -2.25
C ASP A 74 -4.41 -8.13 -1.14
N VAL A 75 -3.75 -7.08 -0.68
CA VAL A 75 -4.27 -6.18 0.36
C VAL A 75 -4.45 -4.78 -0.19
N LEU A 76 -5.66 -4.23 -0.09
CA LEU A 76 -5.92 -2.80 -0.29
C LEU A 76 -5.87 -2.07 1.05
N ILE A 77 -5.01 -1.05 1.16
CA ILE A 77 -4.98 -0.14 2.31
C ILE A 77 -5.61 1.19 1.88
N GLY A 78 -6.78 1.51 2.44
CA GLY A 78 -7.52 2.74 2.18
C GLY A 78 -7.40 3.74 3.32
N LEU A 79 -6.99 4.99 3.03
CA LEU A 79 -6.88 6.07 4.01
C LEU A 79 -7.98 7.12 3.76
N SER A 80 -8.82 7.36 4.76
CA SER A 80 -9.83 8.40 4.71
C SER A 80 -10.12 8.92 6.12
N THR A 81 -9.74 10.16 6.42
CA THR A 81 -9.93 10.76 7.76
C THR A 81 -11.38 10.81 8.19
N SER A 82 -12.30 11.08 7.27
CA SER A 82 -13.75 11.05 7.53
C SER A 82 -14.36 9.64 7.43
N GLY A 83 -13.65 8.71 6.78
CA GLY A 83 -14.18 7.41 6.38
C GLY A 83 -15.28 7.48 5.30
N ASN A 84 -15.47 8.65 4.66
CA ASN A 84 -16.56 8.89 3.71
C ASN A 84 -16.10 9.34 2.32
N SER A 85 -14.81 9.25 2.03
CA SER A 85 -14.26 9.60 0.70
C SER A 85 -14.72 8.59 -0.34
N ARG A 86 -15.55 9.03 -1.30
CA ARG A 86 -16.20 8.14 -2.28
C ARG A 86 -15.20 7.34 -3.11
N ASN A 87 -14.10 7.97 -3.55
CA ASN A 87 -13.04 7.31 -4.30
C ASN A 87 -12.39 6.16 -3.52
N VAL A 88 -12.20 6.30 -2.20
CA VAL A 88 -11.68 5.23 -1.33
C VAL A 88 -12.73 4.13 -1.13
N ILE A 89 -13.98 4.51 -0.89
CA ILE A 89 -15.10 3.58 -0.75
C ILE A 89 -15.27 2.72 -2.01
N TYR A 90 -15.24 3.33 -3.20
CA TYR A 90 -15.38 2.61 -4.46
C TYR A 90 -14.20 1.67 -4.71
N ALA A 91 -12.99 2.08 -4.41
CA ALA A 91 -11.83 1.20 -4.46
C ALA A 91 -11.99 -0.01 -3.52
N THR A 92 -12.52 0.21 -2.31
CA THR A 92 -12.78 -0.86 -1.34
C THR A 92 -13.86 -1.83 -1.84
N HIS A 93 -14.92 -1.34 -2.48
CA HIS A 93 -15.93 -2.21 -3.09
C HIS A 93 -15.33 -3.09 -4.18
N VAL A 94 -14.51 -2.51 -5.08
CA VAL A 94 -13.84 -3.26 -6.14
C VAL A 94 -12.88 -4.30 -5.55
N ALA A 95 -12.06 -3.92 -4.57
CA ALA A 95 -11.15 -4.83 -3.89
C ALA A 95 -11.87 -6.05 -3.32
N ARG A 96 -12.98 -5.84 -2.61
CA ARG A 96 -13.80 -6.93 -2.06
C ARG A 96 -14.39 -7.83 -3.14
N ALA A 97 -14.89 -7.23 -4.21
CA ALA A 97 -15.44 -7.99 -5.34
C ALA A 97 -14.38 -8.86 -6.04
N MET A 98 -13.11 -8.47 -5.97
CA MET A 98 -11.97 -9.19 -6.54
C MET A 98 -11.29 -10.14 -5.54
N GLY A 99 -11.79 -10.26 -4.31
CA GLY A 99 -11.19 -11.14 -3.29
C GLY A 99 -9.92 -10.60 -2.63
N LEU A 100 -9.69 -9.28 -2.66
CA LEU A 100 -8.62 -8.66 -1.91
C LEU A 100 -9.03 -8.49 -0.44
N HIS A 101 -8.05 -8.56 0.45
CA HIS A 101 -8.21 -8.13 1.84
C HIS A 101 -8.23 -6.60 1.92
N THR A 102 -8.99 -6.06 2.87
CA THR A 102 -9.20 -4.62 2.96
C THR A 102 -8.85 -4.09 4.35
N VAL A 103 -7.97 -3.09 4.38
CA VAL A 103 -7.55 -2.40 5.61
C VAL A 103 -7.88 -0.92 5.48
N GLY A 104 -8.63 -0.39 6.43
CA GLY A 104 -8.96 1.04 6.50
C GLY A 104 -8.16 1.76 7.59
N LEU A 105 -7.66 2.96 7.30
CA LEU A 105 -7.18 3.92 8.29
C LEU A 105 -8.10 5.12 8.29
N SER A 106 -8.73 5.42 9.42
CA SER A 106 -9.77 6.46 9.49
C SER A 106 -9.74 7.22 10.82
N GLY A 107 -10.59 8.24 10.90
CA GLY A 107 -10.85 8.98 12.13
C GLY A 107 -11.79 8.23 13.08
N PRO A 108 -12.28 8.89 14.14
CA PRO A 108 -12.92 8.24 15.30
C PRO A 108 -14.07 7.29 14.97
N THR A 109 -14.88 7.64 14.00
CA THR A 109 -16.09 6.86 13.64
C THR A 109 -15.84 5.79 12.58
N GLY A 110 -14.77 5.97 11.75
CA GLY A 110 -14.51 5.14 10.59
C GLY A 110 -15.45 5.38 9.41
N GLY A 111 -16.53 6.13 9.58
CA GLY A 111 -17.50 6.45 8.55
C GLY A 111 -18.07 5.23 7.82
N ALA A 112 -18.44 5.42 6.57
CA ALA A 112 -18.91 4.35 5.69
C ALA A 112 -17.82 3.35 5.29
N LEU A 113 -16.53 3.70 5.44
CA LEU A 113 -15.40 2.81 5.15
C LEU A 113 -15.30 1.67 6.16
N LYS A 114 -15.55 1.93 7.44
CA LYS A 114 -15.37 0.96 8.53
C LYS A 114 -16.07 -0.38 8.30
N PRO A 115 -17.38 -0.44 7.99
CA PRO A 115 -18.07 -1.70 7.77
C PRO A 115 -17.69 -2.42 6.47
N LEU A 116 -16.93 -1.76 5.58
CA LEU A 116 -16.47 -2.33 4.32
C LEU A 116 -15.09 -2.99 4.43
N CYS A 117 -14.31 -2.65 5.43
CA CYS A 117 -12.97 -3.20 5.62
C CYS A 117 -13.00 -4.44 6.52
N ASP A 118 -12.13 -5.39 6.22
CA ASP A 118 -11.88 -6.54 7.10
C ASP A 118 -11.26 -6.06 8.42
N ILE A 119 -10.37 -5.05 8.34
CA ILE A 119 -9.78 -4.37 9.49
C ILE A 119 -9.90 -2.86 9.28
N CYS A 120 -10.41 -2.13 10.27
CA CYS A 120 -10.40 -0.66 10.23
C CYS A 120 -9.76 -0.09 11.48
N ILE A 121 -8.60 0.54 11.31
CA ILE A 121 -7.86 1.22 12.36
C ILE A 121 -8.42 2.65 12.46
N CYS A 122 -9.14 2.93 13.54
CA CYS A 122 -9.73 4.24 13.82
C CYS A 122 -8.89 4.96 14.86
N VAL A 123 -8.37 6.13 14.51
CA VAL A 123 -7.63 6.99 15.45
C VAL A 123 -8.52 8.12 15.96
N PRO A 124 -8.39 8.54 17.24
CA PRO A 124 -9.13 9.67 17.74
C PRO A 124 -8.64 10.97 17.07
N GLY A 125 -9.48 11.99 17.01
CA GLY A 125 -9.11 13.32 16.49
C GLY A 125 -10.36 14.13 16.13
N GLU A 126 -10.29 15.44 16.35
CA GLU A 126 -11.39 16.37 16.10
C GLU A 126 -11.26 17.09 14.74
N SER A 127 -10.11 16.98 14.11
CA SER A 127 -9.84 17.62 12.82
C SER A 127 -8.99 16.74 11.91
N THR A 128 -9.08 16.97 10.60
CA THR A 128 -8.32 16.25 9.60
C THR A 128 -6.81 16.25 9.87
N PRO A 129 -6.14 17.38 10.17
CA PRO A 129 -4.70 17.36 10.45
C PRO A 129 -4.35 16.48 11.66
N VAL A 130 -5.10 16.56 12.75
CA VAL A 130 -4.86 15.77 13.96
C VAL A 130 -5.02 14.26 13.69
N ILE A 131 -6.00 13.87 12.88
CA ILE A 131 -6.20 12.48 12.49
C ILE A 131 -5.01 12.01 11.62
N GLN A 132 -4.57 12.82 10.66
CA GLN A 132 -3.43 12.49 9.79
C GLN A 132 -2.13 12.36 10.56
N GLU A 133 -1.85 13.25 11.52
CA GLU A 133 -0.70 13.13 12.42
C GLU A 133 -0.70 11.81 13.20
N ARG A 134 -1.87 11.32 13.59
CA ARG A 134 -2.02 10.05 14.31
C ARG A 134 -1.95 8.82 13.39
N HIS A 135 -2.27 8.95 12.12
CA HIS A 135 -2.05 7.90 11.13
C HIS A 135 -0.56 7.62 10.91
N LEU A 136 0.30 8.64 11.01
CA LEU A 136 1.72 8.50 10.73
C LEU A 136 2.44 7.47 11.63
N PRO A 137 2.33 7.50 12.96
CA PRO A 137 2.93 6.47 13.81
C PRO A 137 2.32 5.08 13.57
N VAL A 138 1.01 4.99 13.29
CA VAL A 138 0.38 3.71 12.93
C VAL A 138 1.01 3.14 11.67
N PHE A 139 1.19 3.97 10.65
CA PHE A 139 1.84 3.57 9.41
C PHE A 139 3.29 3.09 9.64
N HIS A 140 4.07 3.80 10.45
CA HIS A 140 5.43 3.37 10.78
C HIS A 140 5.47 2.04 11.52
N VAL A 141 4.55 1.82 12.46
CA VAL A 141 4.45 0.54 13.18
C VAL A 141 4.09 -0.60 12.23
N LEU A 142 3.11 -0.39 11.34
CA LEU A 142 2.74 -1.40 10.34
C LEU A 142 3.92 -1.76 9.43
N CYS A 143 4.68 -0.77 8.96
CA CYS A 143 5.88 -1.03 8.16
C CYS A 143 6.92 -1.85 8.95
N ALA A 144 7.19 -1.48 10.21
CA ALA A 144 8.15 -2.19 11.05
C ALA A 144 7.71 -3.64 11.32
N MET A 145 6.42 -3.86 11.57
CA MET A 145 5.88 -5.21 11.78
C MET A 145 5.96 -6.07 10.51
N LEU A 146 5.68 -5.50 9.34
CA LEU A 146 5.80 -6.21 8.06
C LEU A 146 7.27 -6.56 7.78
N GLU A 147 8.20 -5.65 8.02
CA GLU A 147 9.62 -5.95 7.87
C GLU A 147 10.06 -7.08 8.79
N GLU A 148 9.64 -7.08 10.04
CA GLU A 148 9.98 -8.15 10.99
C GLU A 148 9.37 -9.49 10.56
N GLU A 149 8.11 -9.50 10.15
CA GLU A 149 7.41 -10.74 9.76
C GLU A 149 8.01 -11.38 8.51
N PHE A 150 8.37 -10.59 7.50
CA PHE A 150 8.78 -11.13 6.21
C PHE A 150 10.30 -11.25 6.04
N PHE A 151 11.10 -10.60 6.86
CA PHE A 151 12.54 -10.52 6.66
C PHE A 151 13.38 -10.78 7.94
N ALA A 152 12.78 -11.08 9.08
CA ALA A 152 13.51 -11.42 10.31
C ALA A 152 14.05 -12.86 10.28
#